data_feb84162bc1050ed4359adf8de7dbf0e
#
_entry.id   feb84162bc1050ed4359adf8de7dbf0e
#
_cell.length_a   1.000
_cell.length_b   1.000
_cell.length_c   1.000
_cell.angle_alpha   90.00
_cell.angle_beta   90.00
_cell.angle_gamma   90.00
#
_symmetry.space_group_name_H-M   'P 1'
#
loop_
_entity.id
_entity.type
_entity.pdbx_description
1 polymer ?
#
loop_
_entity_poly.entity_id
_entity_poly.type
_entity_poly.pdbx_seq_one_letter_code
_entity_poly.pdbx_strand_id
1 'polypeptide(L)'
;MTTYALNGLGRIGKLALRPLLERGAQIAWINDAVGDPAMHAHLLEFDSVHGRWDADFAADADSVTIDGVRLPFIGTTDLAALPLAGVDVVI
;
A
#
# COMPACT_ATOMS: atom_id res chain seq x y z
N MET A 1 -15.54 6.61 -9.43
CA MET A 1 -14.14 6.72 -8.99
C MET A 1 -13.49 5.36 -9.00
N THR A 2 -12.29 5.26 -9.55
CA THR A 2 -11.60 3.97 -9.65
C THR A 2 -10.98 3.58 -8.30
N THR A 3 -11.21 2.35 -7.88
CA THR A 3 -10.63 1.79 -6.67
C THR A 3 -9.52 0.82 -7.04
N TYR A 4 -8.35 1.03 -6.47
CA TYR A 4 -7.15 0.25 -6.73
C TYR A 4 -6.82 -0.67 -5.57
N ALA A 5 -6.12 -1.75 -5.85
CA ALA A 5 -5.48 -2.58 -4.85
C ALA A 5 -4.06 -2.90 -5.30
N LEU A 6 -3.13 -2.99 -4.37
CA LEU A 6 -1.74 -3.28 -4.65
C LEU A 6 -1.40 -4.68 -4.16
N ASN A 7 -1.10 -5.56 -5.09
CA ASN A 7 -0.66 -6.92 -4.77
C ASN A 7 0.86 -7.00 -4.92
N GLY A 8 1.53 -6.81 -3.82
CA GLY A 8 2.98 -6.72 -3.75
C GLY A 8 3.46 -5.29 -3.56
N LEU A 9 4.22 -5.07 -2.49
CA LEU A 9 4.84 -3.79 -2.19
C LEU A 9 6.34 -3.81 -2.49
N GLY A 10 6.73 -4.55 -3.55
CA GLY A 10 8.07 -4.46 -4.08
C GLY A 10 8.35 -3.09 -4.68
N ARG A 11 9.45 -2.97 -5.41
CA ARG A 11 9.85 -1.66 -5.96
C ARG A 11 8.74 -1.02 -6.81
N ILE A 12 8.08 -1.79 -7.67
CA ILE A 12 7.05 -1.26 -8.56
C ILE A 12 5.81 -0.86 -7.77
N GLY A 13 5.39 -1.68 -6.78
CA GLY A 13 4.25 -1.35 -5.93
C GLY A 13 4.47 -0.07 -5.14
N LYS A 14 5.66 0.13 -4.59
CA LYS A 14 5.99 1.36 -3.87
C LYS A 14 6.02 2.57 -4.79
N LEU A 15 6.51 2.42 -6.02
CA LEU A 15 6.52 3.50 -7.00
C LEU A 15 5.11 3.88 -7.45
N ALA A 16 4.18 2.94 -7.49
CA ALA A 16 2.79 3.20 -7.88
C ALA A 16 1.99 3.84 -6.76
N LEU A 17 2.24 3.45 -5.51
CA LEU A 17 1.42 3.87 -4.37
C LEU A 17 1.46 5.38 -4.15
N ARG A 18 2.63 5.99 -4.17
CA ARG A 18 2.77 7.42 -3.93
C ARG A 18 2.01 8.27 -4.96
N PRO A 19 2.18 8.07 -6.29
CA PRO A 19 1.42 8.84 -7.27
C PRO A 19 -0.10 8.64 -7.15
N LEU A 20 -0.55 7.42 -6.83
CA LEU A 20 -1.97 7.14 -6.65
C LEU A 20 -2.54 7.93 -5.47
N LEU A 21 -1.85 7.94 -4.33
CA LEU A 21 -2.29 8.68 -3.15
C LEU A 21 -2.24 10.19 -3.40
N GLU A 22 -1.24 10.69 -4.09
CA GLU A 22 -1.14 12.12 -4.41
C GLU A 22 -2.27 12.58 -5.34
N ARG A 23 -2.83 11.67 -6.15
CA ARG A 23 -3.98 11.96 -7.00
C ARG A 23 -5.31 11.80 -6.29
N GLY A 24 -5.30 11.41 -5.02
CA GLY A 24 -6.52 11.14 -4.27
C GLY A 24 -7.21 9.84 -4.66
N ALA A 25 -6.49 8.89 -5.24
CA ALA A 25 -7.06 7.60 -5.61
C ALA A 25 -7.47 6.80 -4.38
N GLN A 26 -8.53 6.00 -4.52
CA GLN A 26 -8.97 5.09 -3.47
C GLN A 26 -8.19 3.79 -3.55
N ILE A 27 -7.59 3.40 -2.43
CA ILE A 27 -6.86 2.14 -2.29
C ILE A 27 -7.66 1.25 -1.36
N ALA A 28 -8.14 0.12 -1.88
CA ALA A 28 -8.94 -0.82 -1.07
C ALA A 28 -8.07 -1.57 -0.07
N TRP A 29 -6.90 -2.02 -0.50
CA TRP A 29 -5.95 -2.75 0.35
C TRP A 29 -4.59 -2.80 -0.33
N ILE A 30 -3.58 -3.13 0.48
CA ILE A 30 -2.25 -3.48 0.00
C ILE A 30 -1.92 -4.88 0.51
N ASN A 31 -1.17 -5.63 -0.24
CA ASN A 31 -0.76 -6.98 0.12
C ASN A 31 0.71 -7.18 -0.16
N ASP A 32 1.41 -7.83 0.77
CA ASP A 32 2.74 -8.36 0.51
C ASP A 32 2.95 -9.58 1.40
N ALA A 33 3.43 -10.66 0.82
CA ALA A 33 3.68 -11.89 1.54
C ALA A 33 4.93 -11.81 2.44
N VAL A 34 5.77 -10.79 2.23
CA VAL A 34 7.03 -10.61 2.96
C VAL A 34 6.94 -9.34 3.80
N GLY A 35 7.31 -9.46 5.08
CA GLY A 35 7.36 -8.33 5.99
C GLY A 35 6.01 -8.05 6.64
N ASP A 36 5.96 -6.97 7.39
CA ASP A 36 4.77 -6.53 8.12
C ASP A 36 4.46 -5.06 7.79
N PRO A 37 3.32 -4.51 8.26
CA PRO A 37 2.95 -3.13 7.97
C PRO A 37 4.00 -2.12 8.42
N ALA A 38 4.61 -2.31 9.59
CA ALA A 38 5.61 -1.38 10.10
C ALA A 38 6.86 -1.35 9.21
N MET A 39 7.31 -2.50 8.73
CA MET A 39 8.44 -2.60 7.83
C MET A 39 8.15 -1.88 6.51
N HIS A 40 6.96 -2.11 5.94
CA HIS A 40 6.59 -1.49 4.67
C HIS A 40 6.37 0.01 4.81
N ALA A 41 5.83 0.48 5.94
CA ALA A 41 5.71 1.91 6.20
C ALA A 41 7.10 2.57 6.23
N HIS A 42 8.07 1.95 6.89
CA HIS A 42 9.44 2.46 6.94
C HIS A 42 10.07 2.52 5.55
N LEU A 43 9.92 1.45 4.76
CA LEU A 43 10.47 1.40 3.41
C LEU A 43 9.81 2.42 2.48
N LEU A 44 8.50 2.63 2.61
CA LEU A 44 7.80 3.65 1.83
C LEU A 44 8.31 5.05 2.13
N GLU A 45 8.59 5.33 3.40
CA GLU A 45 9.09 6.64 3.81
C GLU A 45 10.51 6.90 3.32
N PHE A 46 11.41 5.92 3.43
CA PHE A 46 12.85 6.13 3.28
C PHE A 46 13.45 5.52 2.02
N ASP A 47 12.82 4.54 1.40
CA ASP A 47 13.36 3.81 0.25
C ASP A 47 12.61 4.18 -1.03
N SER A 48 12.66 5.45 -1.39
CA SER A 48 11.99 5.99 -2.57
C SER A 48 13.02 6.49 -3.57
N VAL A 49 12.75 6.31 -4.87
CA VAL A 49 13.59 6.85 -5.94
C VAL A 49 13.58 8.39 -5.95
N HIS A 50 12.60 9.00 -5.32
CA HIS A 50 12.49 10.46 -5.21
C HIS A 50 13.02 10.99 -3.87
N GLY A 51 13.76 10.14 -3.11
CA GLY A 51 14.21 10.47 -1.78
C GLY A 51 13.13 10.20 -0.72
N ARG A 52 13.28 10.77 0.46
CA ARG A 52 12.33 10.55 1.54
C ARG A 52 10.94 11.10 1.17
N TRP A 53 9.92 10.27 1.39
CA TRP A 53 8.54 10.71 1.24
C TRP A 53 8.12 11.49 2.48
N ASP A 54 7.93 12.79 2.34
CA ASP A 54 7.60 13.70 3.44
C ASP A 54 6.11 13.63 3.74
N ALA A 55 5.73 12.60 4.49
CA ALA A 55 4.35 12.34 4.89
C ALA A 55 4.36 11.75 6.30
N ASP A 56 3.20 11.78 6.98
CA ASP A 56 3.04 11.15 8.27
C ASP A 56 2.75 9.67 8.09
N PHE A 57 3.67 8.81 8.53
CA PHE A 57 3.54 7.35 8.46
C PHE A 57 3.25 6.75 9.81
N ALA A 58 2.27 5.86 9.85
CA ALA A 58 1.97 5.04 11.01
C ALA A 58 1.62 3.64 10.54
N ALA A 59 1.75 2.66 11.43
CA ALA A 59 1.41 1.29 11.13
C ALA A 59 0.88 0.60 12.37
N ASP A 60 -0.09 -0.29 12.18
CA ASP A 60 -0.53 -1.24 13.18
C ASP A 60 -0.38 -2.67 12.64
N ALA A 61 -0.96 -3.67 13.32
CA ALA A 61 -0.82 -5.06 12.90
C ALA A 61 -1.47 -5.34 11.54
N ASP A 62 -2.45 -4.54 11.14
CA ASP A 62 -3.31 -4.82 9.98
C ASP A 62 -3.36 -3.69 8.95
N SER A 63 -2.62 -2.62 9.15
CA SER A 63 -2.69 -1.49 8.22
C SER A 63 -1.46 -0.60 8.24
N VAL A 64 -1.31 0.18 7.17
CA VAL A 64 -0.38 1.30 7.07
C VAL A 64 -1.21 2.56 6.88
N THR A 65 -0.92 3.61 7.64
CA THR A 65 -1.59 4.90 7.51
C THR A 65 -0.60 5.93 7.01
N ILE A 66 -0.97 6.63 5.93
CA ILE A 66 -0.13 7.67 5.32
C ILE A 66 -0.96 8.95 5.24
N ASP A 67 -0.55 9.99 5.96
CA ASP A 67 -1.26 11.28 6.04
C ASP A 67 -2.74 11.12 6.39
N GLY A 68 -3.05 10.22 7.34
CA GLY A 68 -4.42 9.97 7.77
C GLY A 68 -5.21 9.02 6.87
N VAL A 69 -4.64 8.55 5.77
CA VAL A 69 -5.29 7.57 4.88
C VAL A 69 -4.88 6.17 5.32
N ARG A 70 -5.85 5.41 5.84
CA ARG A 70 -5.59 4.04 6.30
C ARG A 70 -5.64 3.08 5.14
N LEU A 71 -4.56 2.32 4.96
CA LEU A 71 -4.43 1.30 3.93
C LEU A 71 -4.42 -0.08 4.59
N PRO A 72 -5.51 -0.87 4.47
CA PRO A 72 -5.51 -2.22 5.02
C PRO A 72 -4.40 -3.06 4.42
N PHE A 73 -3.70 -3.83 5.27
CA PHE A 73 -2.59 -4.68 4.87
C PHE A 73 -2.97 -6.15 5.06
N ILE A 74 -2.88 -6.95 4.01
CA ILE A 74 -3.37 -8.34 4.05
C ILE A 74 -2.27 -9.33 4.39
N GLY A 75 -1.15 -9.33 3.70
CA GLY A 75 -0.02 -10.20 4.05
C GLY A 75 -0.22 -11.68 3.71
N THR A 76 -0.82 -12.00 2.58
CA THR A 76 -1.06 -13.38 2.17
C THR A 76 -0.29 -13.77 0.91
N THR A 77 0.07 -15.05 0.81
CA THR A 77 0.58 -15.65 -0.44
C THR A 77 -0.53 -16.29 -1.27
N ASP A 78 -1.74 -16.40 -0.72
CA ASP A 78 -2.87 -17.04 -1.40
C ASP A 78 -3.67 -15.98 -2.17
N LEU A 79 -3.52 -15.97 -3.49
CA LEU A 79 -4.22 -15.01 -4.34
C LEU A 79 -5.74 -15.17 -4.28
N ALA A 80 -6.23 -16.39 -3.99
CA ALA A 80 -7.67 -16.62 -3.86
C ALA A 80 -8.25 -16.00 -2.60
N ALA A 81 -7.42 -15.68 -1.60
CA ALA A 81 -7.86 -15.04 -0.37
C ALA A 81 -7.98 -13.53 -0.48
N LEU A 82 -7.54 -12.91 -1.59
CA LEU A 82 -7.57 -11.46 -1.76
C LEU A 82 -9.00 -10.97 -2.01
N PRO A 83 -9.47 -9.95 -1.26
CA PRO A 83 -10.83 -9.44 -1.44
C PRO A 83 -10.92 -8.55 -2.67
N LEU A 84 -11.43 -9.08 -3.77
CA LEU A 84 -11.52 -8.37 -5.05
C LEU A 84 -12.82 -7.60 -5.22
N ALA A 85 -13.81 -7.78 -4.33
CA ALA A 85 -15.08 -7.07 -4.41
C ALA A 85 -14.87 -5.56 -4.26
N GLY A 86 -15.40 -4.79 -5.19
CA GLY A 86 -15.26 -3.33 -5.17
C GLY A 86 -13.92 -2.80 -5.66
N VAL A 87 -13.01 -3.67 -6.11
CA VAL A 87 -11.71 -3.27 -6.66
C VAL A 87 -11.81 -3.25 -8.18
N ASP A 88 -11.45 -2.12 -8.78
CA ASP A 88 -11.48 -1.96 -10.23
C ASP A 88 -10.16 -2.38 -10.88
N VAL A 89 -9.04 -2.09 -10.24
CA VAL A 89 -7.71 -2.37 -10.77
C VAL A 89 -6.82 -2.96 -9.69
N VAL A 90 -6.17 -4.08 -9.98
CA VAL A 90 -5.13 -4.66 -9.13
C VAL A 90 -3.77 -4.45 -9.79
N ILE A 91 -2.86 -3.87 -9.06
CA ILE A 91 -1.50 -3.60 -9.54
C ILE A 91 -0.51 -4.61 -8.97
#